data_5d6ceb551c607e0a4e0c1473d89eadd5
#
_entry.id   5d6ceb551c607e0a4e0c1473d89eadd5
#
_cell.length_a   1.000
_cell.length_b   1.000
_cell.length_c   1.000
_cell.angle_alpha   90.00
_cell.angle_beta   90.00
_cell.angle_gamma   90.00
#
_symmetry.space_group_name_H-M   'P 1'
#
loop_
_entity.id
_entity.type
_entity.pdbx_description
1 polymer ?
#
loop_
_entity_poly.entity_id
_entity_poly.type
_entity_poly.pdbx_seq_one_letter_code
_entity_poly.pdbx_strand_id
1 'polypeptide(L)'
;DVSIRPGWFYHEAEDSKVKSLKHLSDIYFRSVGYNSVLLLNIPPDRKGLISEADVNRLKEFAAYRQQIFADNRVKNGRKYWSTTSGGEAVYALKSKSEINLVMLQEDITKGQRVEAFTVEALTDNGWKEVGKGTTIGYKRMLRFPAVKAGRLRVKIDECRLTAHINQVAAYYAPPLQATVQGEDWNNLPRTGWKQVAASPLTIDLGKSVTLTSFTYAPLKAEAKPTMAFRYKFFVSADGKNWKE
;
A
#
# COMPACT_ATOMS: atom_id res chain seq x y z
N ASP A 1 -0.13 -10.09 -11.81
CA ASP A 1 1.03 -9.83 -12.66
C ASP A 1 0.92 -8.46 -13.33
N VAL A 2 2.04 -7.95 -13.85
CA VAL A 2 2.12 -6.65 -14.50
C VAL A 2 3.36 -6.59 -15.39
N SER A 3 3.26 -5.91 -16.54
CA SER A 3 4.44 -5.66 -17.37
C SER A 3 5.19 -4.41 -16.90
N ILE A 4 6.53 -4.41 -17.01
CA ILE A 4 7.36 -3.23 -16.79
C ILE A 4 7.11 -2.13 -17.84
N ARG A 5 6.58 -2.52 -19.01
CA ARG A 5 6.24 -1.66 -20.16
C ARG A 5 4.73 -1.46 -20.27
N PRO A 6 4.24 -0.55 -21.13
CA PRO A 6 2.80 -0.41 -21.41
C PRO A 6 2.18 -1.71 -21.93
N GLY A 7 2.87 -2.41 -22.86
CA GLY A 7 2.47 -3.69 -23.42
C GLY A 7 3.15 -4.90 -22.79
N TRP A 8 2.75 -6.11 -23.21
CA TRP A 8 3.35 -7.38 -22.76
C TRP A 8 4.58 -7.79 -23.58
N PHE A 9 4.73 -7.25 -24.79
CA PHE A 9 5.83 -7.53 -25.70
C PHE A 9 6.73 -6.32 -25.85
N TYR A 10 7.95 -6.55 -26.31
CA TYR A 10 8.92 -5.50 -26.55
C TYR A 10 8.57 -4.68 -27.80
N HIS A 11 8.59 -3.36 -27.64
CA HIS A 11 8.58 -2.38 -28.71
C HIS A 11 9.61 -1.29 -28.41
N GLU A 12 10.54 -1.06 -29.34
CA GLU A 12 11.62 -0.07 -29.17
C GLU A 12 11.06 1.36 -28.91
N ALA A 13 9.96 1.71 -29.58
CA ALA A 13 9.27 3.00 -29.38
C ALA A 13 8.70 3.19 -27.95
N GLU A 14 8.72 2.15 -27.12
CA GLU A 14 8.28 2.17 -25.72
C GLU A 14 9.43 2.26 -24.70
N ASP A 15 10.69 2.34 -25.12
CA ASP A 15 11.82 2.42 -24.20
C ASP A 15 11.73 3.63 -23.26
N SER A 16 11.18 4.74 -23.73
CA SER A 16 10.91 5.93 -22.92
C SER A 16 9.67 5.80 -22.00
N LYS A 17 8.88 4.72 -22.16
CA LYS A 17 7.62 4.47 -21.42
C LYS A 17 7.75 3.36 -20.38
N VAL A 18 8.96 2.89 -20.10
CA VAL A 18 9.22 1.95 -19.00
C VAL A 18 8.71 2.55 -17.69
N LYS A 19 7.96 1.77 -16.92
CA LYS A 19 7.39 2.24 -15.64
C LYS A 19 8.45 2.90 -14.77
N SER A 20 8.12 4.03 -14.17
CA SER A 20 9.03 4.76 -13.30
C SER A 20 9.36 3.96 -12.03
N LEU A 21 10.43 4.34 -11.36
CA LEU A 21 10.80 3.77 -10.05
C LEU A 21 9.66 3.90 -9.04
N LYS A 22 8.98 5.06 -9.01
CA LYS A 22 7.82 5.28 -8.14
C LYS A 22 6.70 4.31 -8.46
N HIS A 23 6.35 4.14 -9.73
CA HIS A 23 5.26 3.25 -10.16
C HIS A 23 5.57 1.79 -9.79
N LEU A 24 6.78 1.29 -10.08
CA LEU A 24 7.19 -0.07 -9.67
C LEU A 24 7.17 -0.26 -8.15
N SER A 25 7.60 0.76 -7.41
CA SER A 25 7.58 0.74 -5.94
C SER A 25 6.15 0.69 -5.40
N ASP A 26 5.23 1.46 -5.97
CA ASP A 26 3.82 1.44 -5.58
C ASP A 26 3.17 0.09 -5.89
N ILE A 27 3.47 -0.51 -7.05
CA ILE A 27 3.03 -1.88 -7.38
C ILE A 27 3.57 -2.88 -6.35
N TYR A 28 4.85 -2.80 -6.00
CA TYR A 28 5.47 -3.68 -5.00
C TYR A 28 4.77 -3.58 -3.64
N PHE A 29 4.56 -2.38 -3.13
CA PHE A 29 3.91 -2.19 -1.84
C PHE A 29 2.43 -2.59 -1.86
N ARG A 30 1.75 -2.49 -3.00
CA ARG A 30 0.35 -2.89 -3.15
C ARG A 30 0.15 -4.37 -3.45
N SER A 31 1.19 -5.09 -3.86
CA SER A 31 1.16 -6.54 -4.08
C SER A 31 1.87 -7.29 -2.94
N VAL A 32 3.20 -7.25 -2.91
CA VAL A 32 4.00 -7.94 -1.89
C VAL A 32 3.70 -7.42 -0.48
N GLY A 33 3.41 -6.13 -0.35
CA GLY A 33 3.01 -5.51 0.92
C GLY A 33 1.59 -5.86 1.38
N TYR A 34 0.82 -6.56 0.55
CA TYR A 34 -0.55 -7.02 0.84
C TYR A 34 -0.68 -8.54 0.75
N ASN A 35 0.38 -9.25 1.13
CA ASN A 35 0.39 -10.72 1.22
C ASN A 35 0.25 -11.42 -0.15
N SER A 36 0.69 -10.76 -1.23
CA SER A 36 0.66 -11.30 -2.58
C SER A 36 2.05 -11.45 -3.18
N VAL A 37 2.16 -12.11 -4.33
CA VAL A 37 3.37 -12.21 -5.12
C VAL A 37 3.32 -11.19 -6.26
N LEU A 38 4.43 -10.55 -6.55
CA LEU A 38 4.59 -9.72 -7.73
C LEU A 38 5.23 -10.54 -8.85
N LEU A 39 4.48 -10.83 -9.90
CA LEU A 39 4.99 -11.34 -11.16
C LEU A 39 5.18 -10.15 -12.11
N LEU A 40 6.45 -9.78 -12.37
CA LEU A 40 6.81 -8.66 -13.24
C LEU A 40 7.26 -9.20 -14.59
N ASN A 41 6.49 -8.93 -15.64
CA ASN A 41 6.86 -9.28 -17.01
C ASN A 41 7.91 -8.28 -17.53
N ILE A 42 9.00 -8.83 -18.07
CA ILE A 42 10.11 -8.09 -18.67
C ILE A 42 10.35 -8.72 -20.04
N PRO A 43 9.81 -8.13 -21.11
CA PRO A 43 9.87 -8.73 -22.44
C PRO A 43 11.28 -8.64 -23.03
N PRO A 44 11.81 -9.71 -23.62
CA PRO A 44 13.06 -9.65 -24.36
C PRO A 44 12.91 -8.84 -25.65
N ASP A 45 13.98 -8.19 -26.06
CA ASP A 45 14.09 -7.51 -27.37
C ASP A 45 14.18 -8.53 -28.54
N ARG A 46 14.29 -8.01 -29.76
CA ARG A 46 14.38 -8.86 -30.97
C ARG A 46 15.68 -9.68 -31.05
N LYS A 47 16.67 -9.37 -30.20
CA LYS A 47 17.94 -10.13 -30.10
C LYS A 47 17.87 -11.17 -28.98
N GLY A 48 16.74 -11.28 -28.28
CA GLY A 48 16.55 -12.17 -27.12
C GLY A 48 17.20 -11.64 -25.84
N LEU A 49 17.53 -10.35 -25.77
CA LEU A 49 18.14 -9.71 -24.60
C LEU A 49 17.11 -8.80 -23.89
N ILE A 50 17.33 -8.56 -22.62
CA ILE A 50 16.56 -7.53 -21.90
C ILE A 50 17.11 -6.16 -22.33
N SER A 51 16.19 -5.26 -22.73
CA SER A 51 16.52 -3.89 -23.13
C SER A 51 17.26 -3.14 -22.02
N GLU A 52 18.23 -2.30 -22.40
CA GLU A 52 18.99 -1.49 -21.44
C GLU A 52 18.10 -0.58 -20.59
N ALA A 53 17.03 -0.04 -21.14
CA ALA A 53 16.05 0.76 -20.42
C ALA A 53 15.38 -0.03 -19.28
N ASP A 54 15.02 -1.30 -19.53
CA ASP A 54 14.44 -2.18 -18.52
C ASP A 54 15.47 -2.58 -17.46
N VAL A 55 16.70 -2.93 -17.89
CA VAL A 55 17.81 -3.27 -16.98
C VAL A 55 18.10 -2.13 -16.01
N ASN A 56 18.22 -0.90 -16.51
CA ASN A 56 18.50 0.27 -15.68
C ASN A 56 17.38 0.50 -14.67
N ARG A 57 16.12 0.41 -15.08
CA ARG A 57 14.97 0.53 -14.18
C ARG A 57 14.94 -0.56 -13.11
N LEU A 58 15.26 -1.78 -13.44
CA LEU A 58 15.35 -2.88 -12.47
C LEU A 58 16.49 -2.68 -11.46
N LYS A 59 17.64 -2.16 -11.90
CA LYS A 59 18.74 -1.81 -11.00
C LYS A 59 18.35 -0.72 -10.01
N GLU A 60 17.70 0.34 -10.49
CA GLU A 60 17.18 1.42 -9.61
C GLU A 60 16.16 0.87 -8.59
N PHE A 61 15.24 0.03 -9.04
CA PHE A 61 14.24 -0.58 -8.17
C PHE A 61 14.86 -1.51 -7.13
N ALA A 62 15.87 -2.30 -7.53
CA ALA A 62 16.60 -3.15 -6.60
C ALA A 62 17.35 -2.33 -5.54
N ALA A 63 18.06 -1.28 -5.98
CA ALA A 63 18.81 -0.38 -5.08
C ALA A 63 17.87 0.32 -4.08
N TYR A 64 16.74 0.84 -4.54
CA TYR A 64 15.76 1.49 -3.66
C TYR A 64 15.20 0.52 -2.61
N ARG A 65 14.87 -0.71 -3.00
CA ARG A 65 14.42 -1.73 -2.04
C ARG A 65 15.52 -2.10 -1.04
N GLN A 66 16.76 -2.28 -1.51
CA GLN A 66 17.89 -2.55 -0.64
C GLN A 66 18.08 -1.42 0.38
N GLN A 67 18.02 -0.16 -0.05
CA GLN A 67 18.11 1.00 0.82
C GLN A 67 17.03 0.99 1.91
N ILE A 68 15.77 0.72 1.56
CA ILE A 68 14.67 0.68 2.53
C ILE A 68 14.89 -0.42 3.57
N PHE A 69 15.18 -1.64 3.12
CA PHE A 69 15.19 -2.82 3.98
C PHE A 69 16.53 -3.11 4.65
N ALA A 70 17.58 -2.33 4.36
CA ALA A 70 18.91 -2.48 4.99
C ALA A 70 18.88 -2.24 6.50
N ASP A 71 18.08 -1.27 6.98
CA ASP A 71 18.02 -0.90 8.39
C ASP A 71 16.62 -1.13 9.00
N ASN A 72 16.42 -2.32 9.54
CA ASN A 72 15.26 -2.55 10.42
C ASN A 72 15.48 -1.82 11.75
N ARG A 73 14.65 -0.84 12.03
CA ARG A 73 14.74 0.02 13.22
C ARG A 73 14.14 -0.59 14.48
N VAL A 74 13.44 -1.72 14.38
CA VAL A 74 12.88 -2.43 15.53
C VAL A 74 13.94 -3.30 16.20
N LYS A 75 14.10 -3.16 17.53
CA LYS A 75 14.90 -4.08 18.33
C LYS A 75 14.15 -5.39 18.53
N ASN A 76 14.85 -6.53 18.34
CA ASN A 76 14.28 -7.86 18.56
C ASN A 76 12.95 -8.11 17.80
N GLY A 77 12.80 -7.52 16.61
CA GLY A 77 11.57 -7.58 15.82
C GLY A 77 11.19 -8.99 15.31
N ARG A 78 12.08 -9.96 15.45
CA ARG A 78 11.82 -11.40 15.19
C ARG A 78 11.45 -12.18 16.43
N LYS A 79 11.17 -11.51 17.57
CA LYS A 79 10.66 -12.19 18.74
C LYS A 79 9.26 -12.72 18.44
N TYR A 80 9.15 -14.05 18.47
CA TYR A 80 7.87 -14.73 18.30
C TYR A 80 6.88 -14.30 19.41
N TRP A 81 5.66 -14.03 19.00
CA TRP A 81 4.59 -13.64 19.90
C TRP A 81 3.28 -14.29 19.46
N SER A 82 2.53 -14.81 20.41
CA SER A 82 1.21 -15.36 20.16
C SER A 82 0.17 -14.74 21.08
N THR A 83 -1.03 -14.51 20.55
CA THR A 83 -2.12 -13.87 21.28
C THR A 83 -3.49 -14.25 20.74
N THR A 84 -4.51 -13.98 21.53
CA THR A 84 -5.91 -13.92 21.11
C THR A 84 -6.33 -12.49 20.79
N SER A 85 -7.59 -12.28 20.39
CA SER A 85 -8.15 -10.95 20.17
C SER A 85 -7.99 -10.03 21.39
N GLY A 86 -7.68 -8.76 21.13
CA GLY A 86 -7.39 -7.75 22.17
C GLY A 86 -5.96 -7.75 22.69
N GLY A 87 -5.10 -8.71 22.29
CA GLY A 87 -3.73 -8.74 22.74
C GLY A 87 -2.83 -7.72 22.02
N GLU A 88 -1.79 -7.26 22.73
CA GLU A 88 -0.84 -6.29 22.20
C GLU A 88 0.61 -6.62 22.54
N ALA A 89 1.54 -6.13 21.71
CA ALA A 89 2.96 -6.19 21.99
C ALA A 89 3.62 -4.85 21.68
N VAL A 90 4.58 -4.46 22.52
CA VAL A 90 5.35 -3.22 22.37
C VAL A 90 6.80 -3.55 22.01
N TYR A 91 7.30 -2.90 20.97
CA TYR A 91 8.64 -3.05 20.44
C TYR A 91 9.40 -1.73 20.57
N ALA A 92 10.60 -1.77 21.18
CA ALA A 92 11.48 -0.62 21.17
C ALA A 92 12.13 -0.45 19.80
N LEU A 93 12.28 0.79 19.33
CA LEU A 93 13.15 1.11 18.21
C LEU A 93 14.62 1.22 18.69
N LYS A 94 15.58 1.03 17.79
CA LYS A 94 17.03 1.12 18.09
C LYS A 94 17.42 2.49 18.64
N SER A 95 16.75 3.52 18.14
CA SER A 95 16.81 4.90 18.62
C SER A 95 15.46 5.57 18.33
N LYS A 96 15.27 6.80 18.83
CA LYS A 96 14.13 7.63 18.38
C LYS A 96 14.33 7.98 16.91
N SER A 97 13.67 7.25 16.05
CA SER A 97 13.88 7.24 14.60
C SER A 97 12.66 7.71 13.84
N GLU A 98 12.89 8.32 12.70
CA GLU A 98 11.84 8.60 11.74
C GLU A 98 11.49 7.31 11.00
N ILE A 99 10.21 6.98 10.96
CA ILE A 99 9.67 5.80 10.26
C ILE A 99 8.44 6.18 9.45
N ASN A 100 8.22 5.51 8.33
CA ASN A 100 7.03 5.66 7.50
C ASN A 100 6.56 4.34 6.86
N LEU A 101 7.16 3.23 7.30
CA LEU A 101 6.85 1.89 6.82
C LEU A 101 6.97 0.90 7.99
N VAL A 102 5.92 0.14 8.23
CA VAL A 102 5.93 -1.02 9.14
C VAL A 102 5.65 -2.28 8.36
N MET A 103 6.37 -3.35 8.66
CA MET A 103 6.15 -4.68 8.10
C MET A 103 5.83 -5.66 9.22
N LEU A 104 4.74 -6.40 9.05
CA LEU A 104 4.28 -7.45 9.95
C LEU A 104 4.22 -8.79 9.20
N GLN A 105 4.53 -9.89 9.91
CA GLN A 105 4.37 -11.24 9.38
C GLN A 105 3.79 -12.17 10.45
N GLU A 106 2.81 -12.98 10.05
CA GLU A 106 2.35 -14.14 10.82
C GLU A 106 3.19 -15.38 10.50
N ASP A 107 3.25 -16.29 11.43
CA ASP A 107 3.70 -17.66 11.19
C ASP A 107 2.59 -18.42 10.46
N ILE A 108 2.59 -18.35 9.15
CA ILE A 108 1.55 -18.96 8.31
C ILE A 108 1.57 -20.48 8.33
N THR A 109 2.62 -21.12 8.87
CA THR A 109 2.63 -22.58 9.08
C THR A 109 1.55 -23.01 10.07
N LYS A 110 1.11 -22.06 10.93
CA LYS A 110 0.00 -22.22 11.88
C LYS A 110 -1.31 -21.63 11.36
N GLY A 111 -1.31 -21.15 10.12
CA GLY A 111 -2.44 -20.53 9.44
C GLY A 111 -2.49 -19.02 9.66
N GLN A 112 -3.11 -18.33 8.71
CA GLN A 112 -3.43 -16.92 8.82
C GLN A 112 -4.62 -16.75 9.76
N ARG A 113 -4.44 -16.03 10.87
CA ARG A 113 -5.41 -15.93 11.97
C ARG A 113 -5.92 -14.52 12.20
N VAL A 114 -5.09 -13.49 11.90
CA VAL A 114 -5.44 -12.09 12.15
C VAL A 114 -6.54 -11.64 11.20
N GLU A 115 -7.59 -11.04 11.77
CA GLU A 115 -8.74 -10.48 11.04
C GLU A 115 -8.82 -8.95 11.15
N ALA A 116 -8.29 -8.39 12.25
CA ALA A 116 -8.12 -6.95 12.40
C ALA A 116 -6.91 -6.66 13.29
N PHE A 117 -6.16 -5.62 12.94
CA PHE A 117 -5.01 -5.18 13.71
C PHE A 117 -4.79 -3.67 13.58
N THR A 118 -4.19 -3.09 14.62
CA THR A 118 -3.80 -1.68 14.69
C THR A 118 -2.32 -1.56 15.03
N VAL A 119 -1.65 -0.60 14.40
CA VAL A 119 -0.26 -0.23 14.71
C VAL A 119 -0.21 1.20 15.18
N GLU A 120 0.45 1.41 16.31
CA GLU A 120 0.65 2.73 16.91
C GLU A 120 2.14 3.00 17.12
N ALA A 121 2.55 4.24 16.99
CA ALA A 121 3.89 4.73 17.24
C ALA A 121 3.91 5.66 18.46
N LEU A 122 4.84 5.47 19.38
CA LEU A 122 5.05 6.35 20.53
C LEU A 122 5.90 7.55 20.09
N THR A 123 5.25 8.67 19.90
CA THR A 123 5.82 9.98 19.58
C THR A 123 6.01 10.82 20.85
N ASP A 124 6.51 12.05 20.70
CA ASP A 124 6.58 13.01 21.82
C ASP A 124 5.21 13.39 22.39
N ASN A 125 4.17 13.28 21.56
CA ASN A 125 2.78 13.60 21.92
C ASN A 125 1.99 12.34 22.37
N GLY A 126 2.66 11.25 22.73
CA GLY A 126 2.03 10.00 23.11
C GLY A 126 1.84 9.01 21.96
N TRP A 127 1.01 8.01 22.20
CA TRP A 127 0.69 6.98 21.21
C TRP A 127 -0.17 7.55 20.10
N LYS A 128 0.28 7.35 18.85
CA LYS A 128 -0.39 7.76 17.62
C LYS A 128 -0.64 6.55 16.74
N GLU A 129 -1.89 6.31 16.33
CA GLU A 129 -2.20 5.33 15.31
C GLU A 129 -1.50 5.73 13.99
N VAL A 130 -0.72 4.81 13.43
CA VAL A 130 -0.01 4.99 12.16
C VAL A 130 -0.58 4.11 11.05
N GLY A 131 -1.38 3.12 11.42
CA GLY A 131 -2.08 2.31 10.45
C GLY A 131 -2.84 1.16 11.08
N LYS A 132 -3.80 0.62 10.32
CA LYS A 132 -4.61 -0.54 10.66
C LYS A 132 -4.90 -1.38 9.44
N GLY A 133 -5.33 -2.60 9.64
CA GLY A 133 -5.69 -3.50 8.55
C GLY A 133 -6.49 -4.68 9.02
N THR A 134 -6.95 -5.49 8.06
CA THR A 134 -7.76 -6.67 8.34
C THR A 134 -6.95 -7.95 8.42
N THR A 135 -5.83 -8.03 7.69
CA THR A 135 -5.07 -9.27 7.54
C THR A 135 -3.59 -8.97 7.58
N ILE A 136 -2.82 -9.79 8.28
CA ILE A 136 -1.35 -9.75 8.25
C ILE A 136 -0.83 -10.81 7.27
N GLY A 137 -1.07 -12.10 7.51
CA GLY A 137 -0.62 -13.19 6.68
C GLY A 137 0.91 -13.29 6.57
N TYR A 138 1.39 -13.82 5.43
CA TYR A 138 2.82 -13.97 5.18
C TYR A 138 3.58 -12.64 5.25
N LYS A 139 2.98 -11.52 4.75
CA LYS A 139 3.62 -10.21 4.77
C LYS A 139 2.61 -9.07 4.59
N ARG A 140 2.53 -8.22 5.59
CA ARG A 140 1.77 -6.99 5.53
C ARG A 140 2.67 -5.79 5.71
N MET A 141 2.63 -4.84 4.78
CA MET A 141 3.33 -3.57 4.86
C MET A 141 2.34 -2.42 4.96
N LEU A 142 2.55 -1.54 5.92
CA LEU A 142 1.77 -0.31 6.12
C LEU A 142 2.66 0.88 5.83
N ARG A 143 2.26 1.72 4.88
CA ARG A 143 2.89 3.01 4.59
C ARG A 143 2.05 4.12 5.21
N PHE A 144 2.70 5.09 5.81
CA PHE A 144 2.08 6.23 6.48
C PHE A 144 2.98 7.47 6.40
N PRO A 145 2.46 8.68 6.65
CA PRO A 145 3.28 9.87 6.77
C PRO A 145 4.37 9.69 7.83
N ALA A 146 5.58 10.13 7.53
CA ALA A 146 6.73 9.95 8.41
C ALA A 146 6.46 10.47 9.82
N VAL A 147 6.83 9.67 10.82
CA VAL A 147 6.73 10.02 12.25
C VAL A 147 8.02 9.68 12.96
N LYS A 148 8.43 10.54 13.91
CA LYS A 148 9.57 10.29 14.78
C LYS A 148 9.08 9.56 16.03
N ALA A 149 9.53 8.32 16.26
CA ALA A 149 9.03 7.45 17.31
C ALA A 149 10.16 6.71 18.03
N GLY A 150 9.92 6.36 19.30
CA GLY A 150 10.84 5.54 20.11
C GLY A 150 10.36 4.10 20.30
N ARG A 151 9.06 3.85 20.14
CA ARG A 151 8.45 2.52 20.27
C ARG A 151 7.32 2.34 19.25
N LEU A 152 7.03 1.09 18.93
CA LEU A 152 5.84 0.65 18.21
C LEU A 152 5.00 -0.25 19.11
N ARG A 153 3.68 -0.14 19.00
CA ARG A 153 2.73 -1.06 19.57
C ARG A 153 1.92 -1.70 18.45
N VAL A 154 1.86 -3.02 18.45
CA VAL A 154 1.02 -3.80 17.53
C VAL A 154 -0.10 -4.42 18.37
N LYS A 155 -1.32 -4.13 18.01
CA LYS A 155 -2.54 -4.68 18.62
C LYS A 155 -3.18 -5.64 17.65
N ILE A 156 -3.57 -6.81 18.11
CA ILE A 156 -4.42 -7.73 17.36
C ILE A 156 -5.84 -7.51 17.85
N ASP A 157 -6.59 -6.70 17.10
CA ASP A 157 -7.94 -6.31 17.49
C ASP A 157 -8.89 -7.49 17.39
N GLU A 158 -8.80 -8.28 16.28
CA GLU A 158 -9.59 -9.48 16.06
C GLU A 158 -8.72 -10.59 15.43
N CYS A 159 -8.94 -11.83 15.86
CA CYS A 159 -8.34 -13.00 15.23
C CYS A 159 -9.20 -14.25 15.41
N ARG A 160 -9.08 -15.17 14.46
CA ARG A 160 -9.62 -16.53 14.57
C ARG A 160 -8.62 -17.38 15.33
N LEU A 161 -9.01 -17.93 16.47
CA LEU A 161 -8.13 -18.69 17.31
C LEU A 161 -6.90 -17.84 17.74
N THR A 162 -5.80 -18.51 18.09
CA THR A 162 -4.54 -17.85 18.45
C THR A 162 -3.79 -17.34 17.22
N ALA A 163 -3.54 -16.05 17.16
CA ALA A 163 -2.65 -15.44 16.16
C ALA A 163 -1.18 -15.64 16.57
N HIS A 164 -0.31 -15.82 15.60
CA HIS A 164 1.11 -16.08 15.78
C HIS A 164 1.93 -15.11 14.94
N ILE A 165 2.51 -14.10 15.57
CA ILE A 165 3.33 -13.08 14.91
C ILE A 165 4.80 -13.46 15.03
N ASN A 166 5.50 -13.61 13.91
CA ASN A 166 6.91 -13.99 13.89
C ASN A 166 7.85 -12.84 13.52
N GLN A 167 7.31 -11.74 12.97
CA GLN A 167 8.14 -10.58 12.65
C GLN A 167 7.36 -9.27 12.75
N VAL A 168 8.00 -8.28 13.39
CA VAL A 168 7.63 -6.87 13.34
C VAL A 168 8.87 -6.08 12.95
N ALA A 169 8.77 -5.26 11.92
CA ALA A 169 9.86 -4.43 11.44
C ALA A 169 9.36 -3.02 11.11
N ALA A 170 10.25 -2.05 11.24
CA ALA A 170 9.98 -0.65 10.87
C ALA A 170 11.14 -0.09 10.06
N TYR A 171 10.79 0.70 9.05
CA TYR A 171 11.74 1.26 8.11
C TYR A 171 11.40 2.71 7.78
N TYR A 172 12.35 3.38 7.17
CA TYR A 172 12.13 4.63 6.45
C TYR A 172 12.29 4.40 4.96
N ALA A 173 11.22 4.59 4.22
CA ALA A 173 11.24 4.57 2.76
C ALA A 173 11.34 6.01 2.27
N PRO A 174 12.47 6.41 1.64
CA PRO A 174 12.61 7.75 1.09
C PRO A 174 11.46 8.06 0.10
N PRO A 175 10.90 9.28 0.14
CA PRO A 175 9.83 9.64 -0.78
C PRO A 175 10.34 9.64 -2.22
N LEU A 176 9.56 9.06 -3.12
CA LEU A 176 9.79 9.13 -4.56
C LEU A 176 8.81 10.11 -5.17
N GLN A 177 9.31 10.98 -6.03
CA GLN A 177 8.47 11.88 -6.81
C GLN A 177 7.96 11.16 -8.06
N ALA A 178 6.74 11.50 -8.50
CA ALA A 178 6.25 11.07 -9.79
C ALA A 178 7.09 11.74 -10.89
N THR A 179 7.65 10.93 -11.77
CA THR A 179 8.47 11.42 -12.91
C THR A 179 7.64 11.52 -14.18
N VAL A 180 6.45 10.92 -14.19
CA VAL A 180 5.52 10.90 -15.33
C VAL A 180 4.14 11.36 -14.85
N GLN A 181 3.49 12.20 -15.65
CA GLN A 181 2.14 12.64 -15.37
C GLN A 181 1.19 11.43 -15.32
N GLY A 182 0.34 11.36 -14.28
CA GLY A 182 -0.59 10.23 -14.07
C GLY A 182 -0.05 9.08 -13.22
N GLU A 183 1.21 9.09 -12.78
CA GLU A 183 1.75 8.09 -11.85
C GLU A 183 1.38 8.33 -10.38
N ASP A 184 0.83 9.48 -10.06
CA ASP A 184 0.32 9.76 -8.73
C ASP A 184 -1.04 9.12 -8.52
N TRP A 185 -1.03 7.94 -7.93
CA TRP A 185 -2.23 7.23 -7.47
C TRP A 185 -2.75 7.79 -6.13
N ASN A 186 -2.42 9.03 -5.81
CA ASN A 186 -2.93 9.68 -4.63
C ASN A 186 -4.41 9.98 -4.84
N ASN A 187 -5.25 9.38 -3.99
CA ASN A 187 -6.64 9.76 -3.92
C ASN A 187 -6.72 11.25 -3.62
N LEU A 188 -7.57 11.96 -4.34
CA LEU A 188 -7.87 13.36 -4.02
C LEU A 188 -8.26 13.47 -2.54
N PRO A 189 -7.76 14.48 -1.82
CA PRO A 189 -8.20 14.74 -0.46
C PRO A 189 -9.72 14.90 -0.43
N ARG A 190 -10.40 14.17 0.43
CA ARG A 190 -11.86 14.24 0.56
C ARG A 190 -12.35 15.48 1.33
N THR A 191 -11.43 16.37 1.70
CA THR A 191 -11.76 17.63 2.38
C THR A 191 -12.62 18.49 1.48
N GLY A 192 -13.79 18.84 1.94
CA GLY A 192 -14.76 19.64 1.19
C GLY A 192 -15.71 18.84 0.29
N TRP A 193 -15.54 17.52 0.18
CA TRP A 193 -16.49 16.69 -0.56
C TRP A 193 -17.84 16.64 0.16
N LYS A 194 -18.91 16.79 -0.61
CA LYS A 194 -20.29 16.69 -0.09
C LYS A 194 -21.10 15.73 -0.93
N GLN A 195 -21.80 14.83 -0.27
CA GLN A 195 -22.83 14.04 -0.94
C GLN A 195 -24.04 14.95 -1.16
N VAL A 196 -24.40 15.21 -2.41
CA VAL A 196 -25.53 16.07 -2.79
C VAL A 196 -26.77 15.28 -3.20
N ALA A 197 -26.62 14.02 -3.57
CA ALA A 197 -27.72 13.09 -3.81
C ALA A 197 -27.32 11.65 -3.41
N ALA A 198 -28.30 10.86 -2.97
CA ALA A 198 -28.11 9.47 -2.60
C ALA A 198 -28.44 8.48 -3.75
N SER A 199 -29.34 8.86 -4.65
CA SER A 199 -29.76 8.02 -5.78
C SER A 199 -30.10 8.90 -7.00
N PRO A 200 -29.30 8.91 -8.06
CA PRO A 200 -27.95 8.30 -8.11
C PRO A 200 -27.02 8.93 -7.09
N LEU A 201 -26.05 8.16 -6.60
CA LEU A 201 -25.03 8.70 -5.68
C LEU A 201 -24.26 9.81 -6.40
N THR A 202 -24.39 11.04 -5.90
CA THR A 202 -23.74 12.22 -6.47
C THR A 202 -22.88 12.88 -5.39
N ILE A 203 -21.63 13.14 -5.74
CA ILE A 203 -20.65 13.76 -4.84
C ILE A 203 -20.12 15.03 -5.50
N ASP A 204 -20.29 16.15 -4.82
CA ASP A 204 -19.65 17.41 -5.16
C ASP A 204 -18.23 17.43 -4.54
N LEU A 205 -17.23 17.63 -5.37
CA LEU A 205 -15.82 17.66 -4.97
C LEU A 205 -15.39 19.01 -4.40
N GLY A 206 -16.29 20.00 -4.40
CA GLY A 206 -16.05 21.36 -3.88
C GLY A 206 -15.20 22.23 -4.80
N LYS A 207 -14.60 21.68 -5.85
CA LYS A 207 -13.82 22.40 -6.86
C LYS A 207 -13.67 21.55 -8.12
N SER A 208 -13.41 22.21 -9.26
CA SER A 208 -13.05 21.49 -10.49
C SER A 208 -11.68 20.84 -10.37
N VAL A 209 -11.61 19.56 -10.71
CA VAL A 209 -10.38 18.74 -10.66
C VAL A 209 -10.31 17.85 -11.88
N THR A 210 -9.11 17.51 -12.32
CA THR A 210 -8.91 16.50 -13.34
C THR A 210 -8.94 15.11 -12.68
N LEU A 211 -9.86 14.26 -13.11
CA LEU A 211 -9.95 12.86 -12.69
C LEU A 211 -9.34 11.98 -13.76
N THR A 212 -8.43 11.10 -13.36
CA THR A 212 -7.82 10.08 -14.23
C THR A 212 -8.33 8.67 -13.91
N SER A 213 -8.87 8.49 -12.72
CA SER A 213 -9.44 7.22 -12.28
C SER A 213 -10.34 7.43 -11.05
N PHE A 214 -11.14 6.43 -10.72
CA PHE A 214 -11.85 6.37 -9.45
C PHE A 214 -11.70 4.99 -8.83
N THR A 215 -11.85 4.92 -7.51
CA THR A 215 -11.83 3.67 -6.76
C THR A 215 -13.16 3.52 -6.04
N TYR A 216 -13.84 2.41 -6.29
CA TYR A 216 -15.00 1.97 -5.53
C TYR A 216 -14.57 0.91 -4.51
N ALA A 217 -14.82 1.17 -3.24
CA ALA A 217 -14.61 0.22 -2.16
C ALA A 217 -15.96 -0.07 -1.49
N PRO A 218 -16.52 -1.28 -1.62
CA PRO A 218 -17.75 -1.63 -0.92
C PRO A 218 -17.52 -1.63 0.58
N LEU A 219 -18.46 -1.05 1.33
CA LEU A 219 -18.47 -1.17 2.78
C LEU A 219 -18.82 -2.61 3.16
N LYS A 220 -18.08 -3.20 4.10
CA LYS A 220 -18.52 -4.41 4.80
C LYS A 220 -19.77 -4.04 5.61
N ALA A 221 -20.93 -4.37 5.10
CA ALA A 221 -22.13 -4.34 5.93
C ALA A 221 -22.18 -5.63 6.76
N GLU A 222 -22.41 -5.50 8.05
CA GLU A 222 -22.45 -6.62 9.00
C GLU A 222 -23.48 -7.70 8.68
N ALA A 223 -24.45 -7.45 7.81
CA ALA A 223 -25.56 -8.37 7.54
C ALA A 223 -25.78 -8.76 6.07
N LYS A 224 -25.34 -7.98 5.09
CA LYS A 224 -25.42 -8.35 3.66
C LYS A 224 -24.37 -7.54 2.87
N PRO A 225 -23.55 -8.20 2.01
CA PRO A 225 -22.64 -7.46 1.14
C PRO A 225 -23.46 -6.70 0.08
N THR A 226 -23.57 -5.39 0.22
CA THR A 226 -24.10 -4.52 -0.83
C THR A 226 -22.99 -4.27 -1.85
N MET A 227 -22.73 -5.25 -2.71
CA MET A 227 -21.81 -5.07 -3.82
C MET A 227 -22.60 -4.63 -5.04
N ALA A 228 -22.26 -3.47 -5.62
CA ALA A 228 -22.75 -3.10 -6.93
C ALA A 228 -22.02 -3.93 -7.99
N PHE A 229 -22.72 -4.88 -8.63
CA PHE A 229 -22.17 -5.70 -9.71
C PHE A 229 -22.18 -4.98 -11.06
N ARG A 230 -23.01 -3.92 -11.20
CA ARG A 230 -23.08 -3.07 -12.37
C ARG A 230 -23.24 -1.62 -11.93
N TYR A 231 -22.41 -0.76 -12.45
CA TYR A 231 -22.49 0.69 -12.23
C TYR A 231 -22.04 1.43 -13.48
N LYS A 232 -22.47 2.66 -13.60
CA LYS A 232 -21.94 3.63 -14.54
C LYS A 232 -21.36 4.79 -13.76
N PHE A 233 -20.27 5.34 -14.25
CA PHE A 233 -19.60 6.47 -13.65
C PHE A 233 -19.70 7.68 -14.56
N PHE A 234 -20.19 8.78 -14.04
CA PHE A 234 -20.38 10.02 -14.79
C PHE A 234 -19.63 11.16 -14.10
N VAL A 235 -19.12 12.08 -14.89
CA VAL A 235 -18.48 13.31 -14.41
C VAL A 235 -19.18 14.53 -14.97
N SER A 236 -19.23 15.62 -14.19
CA SER A 236 -19.77 16.89 -14.61
C SER A 236 -18.97 18.03 -14.01
N ALA A 237 -18.73 19.09 -14.78
CA ALA A 237 -18.10 20.31 -14.29
C ALA A 237 -19.11 21.33 -13.75
N ASP A 238 -20.38 21.20 -14.11
CA ASP A 238 -21.45 22.16 -13.82
C ASP A 238 -22.65 21.56 -13.06
N GLY A 239 -22.62 20.26 -12.80
CA GLY A 239 -23.72 19.53 -12.16
C GLY A 239 -24.96 19.32 -13.04
N LYS A 240 -24.93 19.77 -14.29
CA LYS A 240 -26.05 19.69 -15.26
C LYS A 240 -25.73 18.79 -16.44
N ASN A 241 -24.54 18.95 -17.00
CA ASN A 241 -24.08 18.20 -18.15
C ASN A 241 -23.14 17.06 -17.68
N TRP A 242 -23.60 15.82 -17.85
CA TRP A 242 -22.89 14.62 -17.38
C TRP A 242 -22.31 13.84 -18.54
N LYS A 243 -21.06 13.40 -18.39
CA LYS A 243 -20.35 12.53 -19.35
C LYS A 243 -19.99 11.22 -18.66
N GLU A 244 -20.25 10.09 -19.34
CA GLU A 244 -19.84 8.75 -18.92
C GLU A 244 -18.35 8.54 -19.11
#